data_94e9670473b088cceacf3c1c49fe48e9
#
_entry.id   94e9670473b088cceacf3c1c49fe48e9
#
_cell.length_a   1.000
_cell.length_b   1.000
_cell.length_c   1.000
_cell.angle_alpha   90.00
_cell.angle_beta   90.00
_cell.angle_gamma   90.00
#
_symmetry.space_group_name_H-M   'P 1'
#
loop_
_entity.id
_entity.type
_entity.pdbx_description
1 polymer ?
#
loop_
_entity_poly.entity_id
_entity_poly.type
_entity_poly.pdbx_seq_one_letter_code
_entity_poly.pdbx_strand_id
1 'polypeptide(L)'
;QEGKGEGRGQVNTHLKTAAQHSTITPVRRSFNKAFNKGALDPISRVVGRPMSFFLPPVVRLATCNLNQHALDFEGNYQRIVQSCLQAKHRGATYRLGPELEITGYGCEDHFLESDTFRHAWQVLAQLLQHPTLTEELLCDFGMPVLHRGVRYNCRVYCLNHQIVVIRPKLYMANDGNYREHRYFTPWHVERRNESFTVPSVVRAVKGQERCPFGFLALESTDGVTIASETCEELFTPNSPHIYLGLQGIDIITNGSGSHHELRKLNTRVRLMQSATEKNGGVYVYANQQGCDGGRLYYDGCSMIFVNGQCVAQASQFNVRDVEVVCADVDIDQVRCYRGKMSSRSKQAAASASTLERIAVDIVLSTVATLPPTEPLRVSNSLSSLSSFPAATAATAATAATSATTSSA
;
A
#
# COMPACT_ATOMS: atom_id res chain seq x y z
N GLN A 1 62.26 10.42 -23.46
CA GLN A 1 62.88 11.63 -22.87
C GLN A 1 61.94 12.08 -21.77
N GLU A 2 62.16 11.66 -20.55
CA GLU A 2 62.98 12.24 -19.48
C GLU A 2 62.43 13.55 -18.92
N GLY A 3 62.15 13.49 -17.61
CA GLY A 3 62.05 14.63 -16.72
C GLY A 3 61.45 14.29 -15.37
N LYS A 4 62.31 13.78 -14.50
CA LYS A 4 62.13 13.58 -13.05
C LYS A 4 61.91 14.90 -12.32
N GLY A 5 61.23 14.85 -11.15
CA GLY A 5 61.21 15.89 -10.13
C GLY A 5 60.58 15.43 -8.85
N GLU A 6 61.40 14.88 -7.94
CA GLU A 6 61.08 14.55 -6.54
C GLU A 6 60.95 15.82 -5.70
N GLY A 7 60.08 15.81 -4.69
CA GLY A 7 60.03 16.83 -3.63
C GLY A 7 59.41 16.26 -2.37
N ARG A 8 60.21 15.65 -1.49
CA ARG A 8 59.89 15.30 -0.09
C ARG A 8 59.86 16.56 0.76
N GLY A 9 58.93 16.66 1.66
CA GLY A 9 58.93 17.64 2.75
C GLY A 9 58.22 17.10 3.98
N GLN A 10 59.01 16.90 5.01
CA GLN A 10 58.73 16.27 6.31
C GLN A 10 57.84 17.10 7.25
N VAL A 11 56.96 16.41 7.96
CA VAL A 11 56.76 16.36 9.43
C VAL A 11 57.02 17.65 10.23
N ASN A 12 56.02 18.13 10.98
CA ASN A 12 56.25 18.51 12.37
C ASN A 12 54.98 18.41 13.23
N THR A 13 55.11 17.60 14.24
CA THR A 13 54.28 17.41 15.44
C THR A 13 54.30 18.64 16.34
N HIS A 14 53.13 19.08 16.85
CA HIS A 14 53.07 19.70 18.18
C HIS A 14 51.74 19.34 18.88
N LEU A 15 51.86 18.42 19.83
CA LEU A 15 50.99 18.23 20.97
C LEU A 15 50.99 19.50 21.84
N LYS A 16 49.83 20.00 22.23
CA LYS A 16 49.65 20.74 23.47
C LYS A 16 48.35 20.32 24.12
N THR A 17 48.50 19.57 25.17
CA THR A 17 47.55 19.30 26.25
C THR A 17 47.20 20.58 26.99
N ALA A 18 45.92 20.82 27.21
CA ALA A 18 45.44 21.72 28.26
C ALA A 18 44.21 21.06 28.92
N ALA A 19 44.46 20.51 30.09
CA ALA A 19 43.48 20.09 31.05
C ALA A 19 42.91 21.34 31.74
N GLN A 20 41.62 21.53 31.76
CA GLN A 20 40.95 22.42 32.69
C GLN A 20 39.94 21.65 33.50
N HIS A 21 40.26 21.49 34.77
CA HIS A 21 39.36 21.09 35.83
C HIS A 21 38.30 22.19 36.03
N SER A 22 37.02 21.84 36.00
CA SER A 22 35.95 22.65 36.60
C SER A 22 35.20 21.82 37.62
N THR A 23 35.30 22.28 38.83
CA THR A 23 34.70 21.84 40.08
C THR A 23 33.19 21.88 40.06
N ILE A 24 32.56 20.76 40.40
CA ILE A 24 31.10 20.67 40.62
C ILE A 24 30.82 21.10 42.08
N THR A 25 30.05 22.14 42.25
CA THR A 25 29.50 22.57 43.56
C THR A 25 28.03 22.15 43.62
N PRO A 26 27.56 21.45 44.66
CA PRO A 26 26.15 21.08 44.81
C PRO A 26 25.34 22.23 45.44
N VAL A 27 24.39 22.77 44.70
CA VAL A 27 23.43 23.71 45.26
C VAL A 27 22.26 22.92 45.89
N ARG A 28 22.29 22.78 47.20
CA ARG A 28 21.08 22.49 48.00
C ARG A 28 20.21 23.74 48.02
N ARG A 29 18.99 23.66 47.47
CA ARG A 29 17.92 24.60 47.79
C ARG A 29 16.76 23.88 48.45
N SER A 30 16.49 24.41 49.64
CA SER A 30 15.48 24.04 50.58
C SER A 30 14.07 24.18 50.04
N PHE A 31 13.26 23.14 50.17
CA PHE A 31 11.80 23.21 50.11
C PHE A 31 11.27 23.81 51.43
N ASN A 32 10.58 24.92 51.33
CA ASN A 32 9.63 25.32 52.35
C ASN A 32 8.44 26.07 51.76
N LYS A 33 7.28 25.43 51.94
CA LYS A 33 5.92 25.92 52.18
C LYS A 33 5.40 27.15 51.44
N ALA A 34 4.42 26.91 50.56
CA ALA A 34 3.17 27.65 50.61
C ALA A 34 2.03 26.77 50.02
N PHE A 35 1.23 26.21 50.91
CA PHE A 35 -0.09 25.69 50.56
C PHE A 35 -0.97 26.91 50.22
N ASN A 36 -1.40 27.03 48.98
CA ASN A 36 -2.53 27.88 48.64
C ASN A 36 -3.61 27.03 47.98
N LYS A 37 -4.77 27.01 48.57
CA LYS A 37 -5.98 26.31 48.19
C LYS A 37 -6.55 26.93 46.92
N GLY A 38 -6.80 26.11 45.89
CA GLY A 38 -7.70 26.46 44.82
C GLY A 38 -7.14 26.32 43.39
N ALA A 39 -6.60 25.18 43.03
CA ALA A 39 -6.50 24.77 41.61
C ALA A 39 -6.75 23.27 41.55
N LEU A 40 -7.84 22.89 40.98
CA LEU A 40 -8.18 21.49 40.72
C LEU A 40 -7.15 20.90 39.78
N ASP A 41 -6.53 19.84 40.25
CA ASP A 41 -5.48 19.04 39.64
C ASP A 41 -5.85 18.61 38.22
N PRO A 42 -4.98 18.79 37.19
CA PRO A 42 -5.21 18.27 35.84
C PRO A 42 -5.34 16.74 35.79
N ILE A 43 -4.91 16.03 36.82
CA ILE A 43 -4.98 14.55 36.88
C ILE A 43 -6.41 14.05 37.10
N SER A 44 -7.32 14.85 37.67
CA SER A 44 -8.70 14.44 37.90
C SER A 44 -9.57 14.37 36.64
N ARG A 45 -9.10 14.89 35.49
CA ARG A 45 -9.79 14.76 34.21
C ARG A 45 -9.47 13.47 33.43
N VAL A 46 -8.47 12.70 33.85
CA VAL A 46 -8.09 11.44 33.22
C VAL A 46 -8.83 10.24 33.84
N VAL A 47 -9.37 10.37 35.03
CA VAL A 47 -9.98 9.24 35.79
C VAL A 47 -11.48 9.06 35.51
N GLY A 48 -12.08 9.88 34.64
CA GLY A 48 -13.53 9.84 34.36
C GLY A 48 -13.96 9.13 33.08
N ARG A 49 -13.05 8.59 32.29
CA ARG A 49 -13.44 7.66 31.21
C ARG A 49 -13.49 6.25 31.79
N PRO A 50 -14.61 5.52 31.62
CA PRO A 50 -14.62 4.11 31.97
C PRO A 50 -13.44 3.47 31.24
N MET A 51 -12.66 2.60 31.91
CA MET A 51 -11.66 1.75 31.25
C MET A 51 -12.38 1.06 30.09
N SER A 52 -12.31 1.64 28.91
CA SER A 52 -12.67 0.94 27.70
C SER A 52 -11.73 -0.25 27.69
N PHE A 53 -12.25 -1.44 27.83
CA PHE A 53 -11.48 -2.64 27.47
C PHE A 53 -10.81 -2.30 26.15
N PHE A 54 -9.48 -2.38 26.10
CA PHE A 54 -8.73 -2.17 24.87
C PHE A 54 -9.14 -3.29 23.93
N LEU A 55 -10.14 -3.02 23.10
CA LEU A 55 -10.44 -3.90 21.97
C LEU A 55 -9.24 -3.84 21.03
N PRO A 56 -8.85 -4.96 20.43
CA PRO A 56 -7.76 -4.96 19.46
C PRO A 56 -8.09 -3.97 18.32
N PRO A 57 -7.07 -3.25 17.78
CA PRO A 57 -7.28 -2.34 16.67
C PRO A 57 -7.64 -3.13 15.42
N VAL A 58 -8.92 -3.27 15.13
CA VAL A 58 -9.43 -3.96 13.93
C VAL A 58 -9.61 -2.95 12.83
N VAL A 59 -8.89 -3.12 11.72
CA VAL A 59 -8.98 -2.29 10.53
C VAL A 59 -9.81 -2.99 9.47
N ARG A 60 -10.86 -2.33 8.96
CA ARG A 60 -11.62 -2.84 7.82
C ARG A 60 -11.05 -2.29 6.53
N LEU A 61 -10.45 -3.19 5.74
CA LEU A 61 -9.79 -2.89 4.48
C LEU A 61 -10.69 -3.29 3.31
N ALA A 62 -10.76 -2.44 2.30
CA ALA A 62 -11.44 -2.72 1.03
C ALA A 62 -10.45 -2.74 -0.13
N THR A 63 -10.63 -3.71 -1.02
CA THR A 63 -9.94 -3.79 -2.31
C THR A 63 -10.94 -4.12 -3.41
N CYS A 64 -10.62 -3.77 -4.66
CA CYS A 64 -11.59 -3.90 -5.75
C CYS A 64 -10.99 -4.42 -7.05
N ASN A 65 -11.81 -5.18 -7.80
CA ASN A 65 -11.67 -5.38 -9.24
C ASN A 65 -12.45 -4.27 -9.95
N LEU A 66 -11.83 -3.59 -10.91
CA LEU A 66 -12.49 -2.59 -11.74
C LEU A 66 -12.26 -2.90 -13.22
N ASN A 67 -13.34 -2.83 -14.02
CA ASN A 67 -13.28 -2.95 -15.47
C ASN A 67 -12.98 -1.58 -16.09
N GLN A 68 -11.74 -1.10 -15.90
CA GLN A 68 -11.32 0.19 -16.43
C GLN A 68 -10.97 0.08 -17.91
N HIS A 69 -11.26 1.14 -18.67
CA HIS A 69 -10.94 1.23 -20.09
C HIS A 69 -9.97 2.37 -20.34
N ALA A 70 -9.02 2.15 -21.27
CA ALA A 70 -8.06 3.15 -21.67
C ALA A 70 -8.75 4.42 -22.19
N LEU A 71 -8.42 5.58 -21.61
CA LEU A 71 -8.92 6.92 -21.93
C LEU A 71 -10.44 7.13 -21.71
N ASP A 72 -11.16 6.16 -21.16
CA ASP A 72 -12.56 6.31 -20.77
C ASP A 72 -12.65 7.03 -19.41
N PHE A 73 -12.28 8.31 -19.36
CA PHE A 73 -12.18 9.08 -18.13
C PHE A 73 -13.49 9.15 -17.37
N GLU A 74 -14.62 9.30 -18.06
CA GLU A 74 -15.95 9.36 -17.44
C GLU A 74 -16.37 8.00 -16.88
N GLY A 75 -16.28 6.93 -17.67
CA GLY A 75 -16.64 5.59 -17.20
C GLY A 75 -15.71 5.10 -16.09
N ASN A 76 -14.42 5.38 -16.19
CA ASN A 76 -13.47 5.08 -15.13
C ASN A 76 -13.79 5.83 -13.84
N TYR A 77 -14.13 7.13 -13.93
CA TYR A 77 -14.59 7.93 -12.80
C TYR A 77 -15.81 7.29 -12.11
N GLN A 78 -16.84 6.91 -12.88
CA GLN A 78 -18.08 6.32 -12.34
C GLN A 78 -17.79 5.00 -11.61
N ARG A 79 -16.95 4.13 -12.16
CA ARG A 79 -16.56 2.86 -11.54
C ARG A 79 -15.73 3.06 -10.27
N ILE A 80 -14.83 4.06 -10.24
CA ILE A 80 -14.10 4.46 -9.03
C ILE A 80 -15.06 4.96 -7.96
N VAL A 81 -15.96 5.88 -8.27
CA VAL A 81 -16.98 6.40 -7.34
C VAL A 81 -17.79 5.25 -6.75
N GLN A 82 -18.31 4.36 -7.61
CA GLN A 82 -19.09 3.21 -7.17
C GLN A 82 -18.30 2.32 -6.19
N SER A 83 -17.02 2.06 -6.46
CA SER A 83 -16.18 1.23 -5.60
C SER A 83 -15.92 1.87 -4.23
N CYS A 84 -15.69 3.19 -4.20
CA CYS A 84 -15.50 3.93 -2.95
C CYS A 84 -16.77 3.96 -2.11
N LEU A 85 -17.93 4.22 -2.73
CA LEU A 85 -19.21 4.20 -2.03
C LEU A 85 -19.56 2.80 -1.50
N GLN A 86 -19.25 1.73 -2.25
CA GLN A 86 -19.41 0.36 -1.76
C GLN A 86 -18.48 0.07 -0.58
N ALA A 87 -17.22 0.53 -0.61
CA ALA A 87 -16.29 0.38 0.51
C ALA A 87 -16.80 1.11 1.76
N LYS A 88 -17.24 2.37 1.63
CA LYS A 88 -17.84 3.14 2.74
C LYS A 88 -19.09 2.47 3.30
N HIS A 89 -20.00 2.04 2.44
CA HIS A 89 -21.24 1.37 2.88
C HIS A 89 -20.94 0.10 3.69
N ARG A 90 -19.80 -0.57 3.41
CA ARG A 90 -19.33 -1.72 4.16
C ARG A 90 -18.51 -1.34 5.39
N GLY A 91 -18.36 -0.05 5.70
CA GLY A 91 -17.63 0.45 6.86
C GLY A 91 -16.11 0.35 6.74
N ALA A 92 -15.56 0.26 5.53
CA ALA A 92 -14.12 0.28 5.33
C ALA A 92 -13.56 1.68 5.60
N THR A 93 -12.36 1.73 6.21
CA THR A 93 -11.59 2.96 6.46
C THR A 93 -10.47 3.17 5.45
N TYR A 94 -10.18 2.15 4.66
CA TYR A 94 -9.19 2.17 3.57
C TYR A 94 -9.75 1.51 2.32
N ARG A 95 -9.54 2.14 1.15
CA ARG A 95 -9.91 1.58 -0.17
C ARG A 95 -8.73 1.60 -1.12
N LEU A 96 -8.34 0.42 -1.62
CA LEU A 96 -7.32 0.23 -2.65
C LEU A 96 -7.96 0.05 -4.02
N GLY A 97 -7.51 0.84 -5.01
CA GLY A 97 -7.85 0.66 -6.42
C GLY A 97 -6.72 0.08 -7.27
N PRO A 98 -7.03 -0.39 -8.49
CA PRO A 98 -6.06 -0.89 -9.45
C PRO A 98 -5.00 0.14 -9.86
N GLU A 99 -3.95 -0.33 -10.53
CA GLU A 99 -2.93 0.50 -11.16
C GLU A 99 -3.54 1.33 -12.30
N LEU A 100 -3.16 2.63 -12.37
CA LEU A 100 -3.63 3.55 -13.42
C LEU A 100 -5.15 3.56 -13.61
N GLU A 101 -5.91 3.37 -12.53
CA GLU A 101 -7.38 3.23 -12.61
C GLU A 101 -8.10 4.46 -13.15
N ILE A 102 -7.47 5.64 -13.06
CA ILE A 102 -8.08 6.89 -13.57
C ILE A 102 -8.04 6.94 -15.10
N THR A 103 -6.93 6.54 -15.69
CA THR A 103 -6.75 6.58 -17.17
C THR A 103 -7.10 5.28 -17.86
N GLY A 104 -7.12 4.16 -17.12
CA GLY A 104 -6.92 2.82 -17.65
C GLY A 104 -5.43 2.53 -17.83
N TYR A 105 -5.06 1.25 -17.88
CA TYR A 105 -3.67 0.81 -18.02
C TYR A 105 -3.19 0.85 -19.47
N GLY A 106 -4.05 0.50 -20.42
CA GLY A 106 -3.72 0.27 -21.83
C GLY A 106 -3.70 1.51 -22.72
N CYS A 107 -3.39 2.70 -22.17
CA CYS A 107 -3.37 3.96 -22.96
C CYS A 107 -2.22 4.05 -23.96
N GLU A 108 -1.24 3.14 -23.92
CA GLU A 108 -0.11 3.08 -24.87
C GLU A 108 0.59 4.45 -25.04
N ASP A 109 0.84 4.90 -26.28
CA ASP A 109 1.52 6.17 -26.58
C ASP A 109 0.77 7.42 -26.13
N HIS A 110 -0.51 7.33 -25.76
CA HIS A 110 -1.23 8.46 -25.14
C HIS A 110 -0.62 8.89 -23.79
N PHE A 111 0.14 8.04 -23.12
CA PHE A 111 0.95 8.47 -21.98
C PHE A 111 2.09 9.43 -22.34
N LEU A 112 2.40 9.64 -23.62
CA LEU A 112 3.35 10.65 -24.08
C LEU A 112 2.71 12.03 -24.29
N GLU A 113 1.37 12.09 -24.33
CA GLU A 113 0.58 13.30 -24.54
C GLU A 113 0.29 14.01 -23.21
N SER A 114 0.40 15.36 -23.21
CA SER A 114 0.21 16.14 -21.98
C SER A 114 -1.24 16.25 -21.53
N ASP A 115 -2.21 16.07 -22.44
CA ASP A 115 -3.64 16.14 -22.12
C ASP A 115 -4.12 14.88 -21.40
N THR A 116 -3.55 13.71 -21.62
CA THR A 116 -3.81 12.52 -20.81
C THR A 116 -3.58 12.80 -19.32
N PHE A 117 -2.47 13.46 -18.98
CA PHE A 117 -2.17 13.88 -17.59
C PHE A 117 -3.14 14.94 -17.09
N ARG A 118 -3.51 15.90 -17.95
CA ARG A 118 -4.44 16.97 -17.61
C ARG A 118 -5.83 16.41 -17.30
N HIS A 119 -6.33 15.49 -18.12
CA HIS A 119 -7.60 14.80 -17.89
C HIS A 119 -7.55 13.94 -16.62
N ALA A 120 -6.45 13.22 -16.38
CA ALA A 120 -6.28 12.46 -15.14
C ALA A 120 -6.40 13.36 -13.89
N TRP A 121 -5.82 14.56 -13.91
CA TRP A 121 -5.95 15.54 -12.84
C TRP A 121 -7.36 16.11 -12.70
N GLN A 122 -8.09 16.30 -13.82
CA GLN A 122 -9.49 16.71 -13.78
C GLN A 122 -10.38 15.66 -13.13
N VAL A 123 -10.17 14.38 -13.46
CA VAL A 123 -10.89 13.26 -12.81
C VAL A 123 -10.57 13.20 -11.32
N LEU A 124 -9.29 13.32 -10.94
CA LEU A 124 -8.93 13.34 -9.53
C LEU A 124 -9.59 14.53 -8.80
N ALA A 125 -9.63 15.71 -9.42
CA ALA A 125 -10.33 16.86 -8.85
C ALA A 125 -11.82 16.60 -8.63
N GLN A 126 -12.51 15.94 -9.58
CA GLN A 126 -13.90 15.54 -9.44
C GLN A 126 -14.10 14.52 -8.31
N LEU A 127 -13.20 13.53 -8.18
CA LEU A 127 -13.22 12.57 -7.05
C LEU A 127 -13.07 13.30 -5.71
N LEU A 128 -12.17 14.28 -5.63
CA LEU A 128 -11.96 15.09 -4.42
C LEU A 128 -13.10 16.08 -4.15
N GLN A 129 -13.82 16.54 -5.18
CA GLN A 129 -15.00 17.40 -5.04
C GLN A 129 -16.25 16.64 -4.59
N HIS A 130 -16.28 15.33 -4.79
CA HIS A 130 -17.44 14.52 -4.39
C HIS A 130 -17.67 14.63 -2.89
N PRO A 131 -18.89 14.98 -2.42
CA PRO A 131 -19.13 15.41 -1.04
C PRO A 131 -18.67 14.43 0.04
N THR A 132 -18.76 13.13 -0.24
CA THR A 132 -18.54 12.11 0.79
C THR A 132 -17.48 11.08 0.43
N LEU A 133 -16.91 11.11 -0.78
CA LEU A 133 -16.12 9.99 -1.31
C LEU A 133 -14.87 9.71 -0.48
N THR A 134 -14.09 10.74 -0.20
CA THR A 134 -12.83 10.67 0.55
C THR A 134 -12.97 11.10 2.02
N GLU A 135 -14.18 11.43 2.47
CA GLU A 135 -14.44 11.80 3.85
C GLU A 135 -14.36 10.56 4.74
N GLU A 136 -13.45 10.57 5.73
CA GLU A 136 -13.19 9.43 6.63
C GLU A 136 -12.87 8.09 5.93
N LEU A 137 -12.53 8.13 4.63
CA LEU A 137 -12.05 6.99 3.86
C LEU A 137 -10.71 7.35 3.21
N LEU A 138 -9.65 6.69 3.63
CA LEU A 138 -8.35 6.81 2.97
C LEU A 138 -8.41 6.04 1.64
N CYS A 139 -8.47 6.79 0.55
CA CYS A 139 -8.51 6.26 -0.81
C CYS A 139 -7.11 6.22 -1.42
N ASP A 140 -6.77 5.12 -2.07
CA ASP A 140 -5.52 4.94 -2.81
C ASP A 140 -5.86 4.75 -4.30
N PHE A 141 -5.57 5.79 -5.10
CA PHE A 141 -5.88 5.86 -6.53
C PHE A 141 -4.61 5.66 -7.37
N GLY A 142 -4.75 4.95 -8.50
CA GLY A 142 -3.68 4.80 -9.50
C GLY A 142 -3.83 5.82 -10.63
N MET A 143 -2.79 6.64 -10.91
CA MET A 143 -2.79 7.59 -12.02
C MET A 143 -1.39 7.96 -12.47
N PRO A 144 -1.23 8.43 -13.74
CA PRO A 144 0.03 8.99 -14.21
C PRO A 144 0.25 10.40 -13.65
N VAL A 145 1.48 10.71 -13.27
CA VAL A 145 1.87 12.04 -12.75
C VAL A 145 3.11 12.55 -13.47
N LEU A 146 3.05 13.82 -13.93
CA LEU A 146 4.19 14.53 -14.45
C LEU A 146 4.82 15.36 -13.33
N HIS A 147 6.07 15.05 -12.95
CA HIS A 147 6.82 15.80 -11.95
C HIS A 147 8.18 16.24 -12.49
N ARG A 148 8.45 17.56 -12.49
CA ARG A 148 9.70 18.13 -13.05
C ARG A 148 10.00 17.67 -14.48
N GLY A 149 8.95 17.53 -15.32
CA GLY A 149 9.09 17.07 -16.70
C GLY A 149 9.29 15.55 -16.88
N VAL A 150 9.30 14.79 -15.79
CA VAL A 150 9.41 13.33 -15.80
C VAL A 150 8.06 12.68 -15.54
N ARG A 151 7.72 11.66 -16.32
CA ARG A 151 6.48 10.90 -16.21
C ARG A 151 6.65 9.73 -15.26
N TYR A 152 5.73 9.63 -14.29
CA TYR A 152 5.70 8.57 -13.30
C TYR A 152 4.33 7.89 -13.28
N ASN A 153 4.32 6.58 -13.11
CA ASN A 153 3.16 5.81 -12.70
C ASN A 153 3.07 5.88 -11.17
N CYS A 154 1.95 6.37 -10.62
CA CYS A 154 1.86 6.73 -9.20
C CYS A 154 0.64 6.12 -8.51
N ARG A 155 0.81 5.88 -7.21
CA ARG A 155 -0.28 5.78 -6.25
C ARG A 155 -0.51 7.17 -5.62
N VAL A 156 -1.75 7.61 -5.56
CA VAL A 156 -2.14 8.90 -4.99
C VAL A 156 -3.10 8.66 -3.84
N TYR A 157 -2.61 8.89 -2.63
CA TYR A 157 -3.43 8.75 -1.43
C TYR A 157 -4.23 10.01 -1.18
N CYS A 158 -5.53 9.84 -1.00
CA CYS A 158 -6.48 10.95 -0.78
C CYS A 158 -7.32 10.72 0.47
N LEU A 159 -7.48 11.77 1.26
CA LEU A 159 -8.32 11.79 2.46
C LEU A 159 -8.93 13.17 2.64
N ASN A 160 -10.20 13.24 3.04
CA ASN A 160 -10.89 14.47 3.40
C ASN A 160 -10.71 15.59 2.35
N HIS A 161 -10.87 15.24 1.05
CA HIS A 161 -10.78 16.13 -0.11
C HIS A 161 -9.38 16.67 -0.40
N GLN A 162 -8.31 16.02 0.11
CA GLN A 162 -6.92 16.42 -0.10
C GLN A 162 -6.06 15.24 -0.52
N ILE A 163 -4.96 15.54 -1.20
CA ILE A 163 -3.91 14.57 -1.51
C ILE A 163 -2.98 14.48 -0.28
N VAL A 164 -2.86 13.28 0.27
CA VAL A 164 -1.96 13.02 1.41
C VAL A 164 -0.52 12.82 0.94
N VAL A 165 -0.32 11.92 -0.02
CA VAL A 165 0.99 11.54 -0.58
C VAL A 165 0.81 11.11 -2.04
N ILE A 166 1.82 11.37 -2.86
CA ILE A 166 1.98 10.76 -4.18
C ILE A 166 3.19 9.84 -4.13
N ARG A 167 2.97 8.56 -4.38
CA ARG A 167 4.01 7.53 -4.38
C ARG A 167 4.26 7.02 -5.79
N PRO A 168 5.40 7.38 -6.41
CA PRO A 168 5.78 6.89 -7.73
C PRO A 168 6.30 5.45 -7.68
N LYS A 169 6.03 4.69 -8.74
CA LYS A 169 6.45 3.29 -8.92
C LYS A 169 7.97 3.16 -8.98
N LEU A 170 8.53 2.12 -8.35
CA LEU A 170 9.97 1.87 -8.27
C LEU A 170 10.47 0.94 -9.39
N TYR A 171 9.68 -0.07 -9.77
CA TYR A 171 10.07 -1.06 -10.77
C TYR A 171 8.99 -1.15 -11.85
N MET A 172 9.41 -0.98 -13.10
CA MET A 172 8.52 -0.95 -14.27
C MET A 172 8.36 -2.33 -14.87
N ALA A 173 7.13 -2.72 -15.21
CA ALA A 173 6.88 -3.92 -15.99
C ALA A 173 7.32 -3.71 -17.44
N ASN A 174 8.25 -4.54 -17.90
CA ASN A 174 8.80 -4.43 -19.27
C ASN A 174 9.00 -5.78 -19.97
N ASP A 175 8.59 -6.86 -19.32
CA ASP A 175 8.67 -8.21 -19.87
C ASP A 175 7.37 -8.61 -20.59
N GLY A 176 7.46 -9.56 -21.50
CA GLY A 176 6.31 -10.07 -22.23
C GLY A 176 5.59 -8.98 -23.03
N ASN A 177 4.33 -8.70 -22.67
CA ASN A 177 3.50 -7.68 -23.30
C ASN A 177 3.64 -6.28 -22.70
N TYR A 178 4.34 -6.14 -21.59
CA TYR A 178 4.51 -4.85 -20.92
C TYR A 178 5.58 -3.99 -21.58
N ARG A 179 5.37 -2.65 -21.56
CA ARG A 179 6.27 -1.65 -22.15
C ARG A 179 6.30 -0.38 -21.30
N GLU A 180 6.25 -0.50 -19.96
CA GLU A 180 6.15 0.67 -19.10
C GLU A 180 7.34 1.62 -19.20
N HIS A 181 8.56 1.10 -19.47
CA HIS A 181 9.74 1.94 -19.69
C HIS A 181 9.62 2.89 -20.90
N ARG A 182 8.71 2.62 -21.84
CA ARG A 182 8.41 3.53 -22.94
C ARG A 182 7.71 4.80 -22.43
N TYR A 183 6.92 4.68 -21.38
CA TYR A 183 6.01 5.73 -20.92
C TYR A 183 6.44 6.38 -19.62
N PHE A 184 7.00 5.61 -18.69
CA PHE A 184 7.29 6.01 -17.33
C PHE A 184 8.73 5.76 -16.93
N THR A 185 9.19 6.58 -15.98
CA THR A 185 10.52 6.46 -15.36
C THR A 185 10.36 5.89 -13.94
N PRO A 186 11.18 4.92 -13.53
CA PRO A 186 11.18 4.43 -12.16
C PRO A 186 11.66 5.50 -11.18
N TRP A 187 11.09 5.51 -9.98
CA TRP A 187 11.64 6.26 -8.86
C TRP A 187 12.72 5.44 -8.18
N HIS A 188 13.77 6.08 -7.70
CA HIS A 188 14.85 5.42 -6.98
C HIS A 188 14.65 5.55 -5.47
N VAL A 189 14.82 4.45 -4.71
CA VAL A 189 14.60 4.41 -3.26
C VAL A 189 15.53 5.37 -2.52
N GLU A 190 16.77 5.52 -2.99
CA GLU A 190 17.77 6.43 -2.41
C GLU A 190 17.46 7.91 -2.69
N ARG A 191 16.53 8.20 -3.59
CA ARG A 191 16.14 9.57 -3.88
C ARG A 191 15.34 10.12 -2.71
N ARG A 192 15.72 11.31 -2.26
CA ARG A 192 14.99 12.02 -1.22
C ARG A 192 13.56 12.32 -1.66
N ASN A 193 12.64 12.22 -0.72
CA ASN A 193 11.27 12.62 -0.94
C ASN A 193 11.20 14.12 -1.24
N GLU A 194 10.30 14.50 -2.13
CA GLU A 194 10.19 15.85 -2.67
C GLU A 194 8.82 16.44 -2.35
N SER A 195 8.70 17.74 -2.55
CA SER A 195 7.42 18.43 -2.47
C SER A 195 6.86 18.62 -3.88
N PHE A 196 5.68 18.08 -4.14
CA PHE A 196 4.94 18.22 -5.40
C PHE A 196 4.03 19.45 -5.37
N THR A 197 4.04 20.26 -6.43
CA THR A 197 3.10 21.37 -6.58
C THR A 197 1.80 20.86 -7.18
N VAL A 198 0.73 20.93 -6.40
CA VAL A 198 -0.60 20.45 -6.80
C VAL A 198 -1.15 21.29 -7.97
N PRO A 199 -1.67 20.69 -9.04
CA PRO A 199 -2.24 21.42 -10.18
C PRO A 199 -3.43 22.32 -9.78
N SER A 200 -3.62 23.43 -10.53
CA SER A 200 -4.64 24.43 -10.22
C SER A 200 -6.05 23.85 -10.12
N VAL A 201 -6.39 22.86 -10.96
CA VAL A 201 -7.70 22.20 -10.94
C VAL A 201 -7.99 21.52 -9.61
N VAL A 202 -6.99 20.90 -8.99
CA VAL A 202 -7.13 20.27 -7.66
C VAL A 202 -7.03 21.30 -6.55
N ARG A 203 -6.16 22.31 -6.68
CA ARG A 203 -6.09 23.42 -5.72
C ARG A 203 -7.43 24.13 -5.54
N ALA A 204 -8.23 24.21 -6.61
CA ALA A 204 -9.56 24.83 -6.56
C ALA A 204 -10.53 24.09 -5.64
N VAL A 205 -10.28 22.81 -5.30
CA VAL A 205 -11.17 22.01 -4.43
C VAL A 205 -11.08 22.44 -2.97
N LYS A 206 -9.85 22.54 -2.43
CA LYS A 206 -9.62 22.82 -1.00
C LYS A 206 -8.40 23.72 -0.73
N GLY A 207 -7.87 24.38 -1.73
CA GLY A 207 -6.74 25.32 -1.57
C GLY A 207 -5.39 24.63 -1.32
N GLN A 208 -5.27 23.32 -1.48
CA GLN A 208 -4.01 22.62 -1.25
C GLN A 208 -2.97 22.94 -2.32
N GLU A 209 -1.87 23.56 -1.92
CA GLU A 209 -0.81 23.98 -2.85
C GLU A 209 0.24 22.90 -3.10
N ARG A 210 0.56 22.11 -2.08
CA ARG A 210 1.66 21.13 -2.12
C ARG A 210 1.30 19.83 -1.40
N CYS A 211 1.96 18.74 -1.80
CA CYS A 211 1.89 17.46 -1.10
C CYS A 211 3.25 16.74 -1.19
N PRO A 212 3.54 15.78 -0.30
CA PRO A 212 4.72 14.92 -0.38
C PRO A 212 4.71 14.05 -1.64
N PHE A 213 5.90 13.83 -2.24
CA PHE A 213 6.12 12.99 -3.41
C PHE A 213 7.36 12.12 -3.20
N GLY A 214 7.24 10.81 -3.25
CA GLY A 214 8.37 9.90 -3.10
C GLY A 214 8.00 8.54 -2.51
N PHE A 215 9.01 7.82 -2.05
CA PHE A 215 8.84 6.52 -1.39
C PHE A 215 8.64 6.75 0.12
N LEU A 216 7.39 6.71 0.54
CA LEU A 216 6.91 7.14 1.85
C LEU A 216 5.94 6.11 2.43
N ALA A 217 5.80 6.10 3.76
CA ALA A 217 4.72 5.41 4.46
C ALA A 217 3.74 6.42 5.07
N LEU A 218 2.54 5.97 5.35
CA LEU A 218 1.52 6.68 6.13
C LEU A 218 1.45 6.11 7.53
N GLU A 219 1.20 6.97 8.51
CA GLU A 219 0.94 6.58 9.89
C GLU A 219 -0.34 7.26 10.37
N SER A 220 -1.35 6.47 10.70
CA SER A 220 -2.64 6.96 11.18
C SER A 220 -2.58 7.41 12.64
N THR A 221 -3.60 8.15 13.08
CA THR A 221 -3.71 8.66 14.46
C THR A 221 -3.67 7.54 15.52
N ASP A 222 -4.16 6.35 15.17
CA ASP A 222 -4.13 5.16 16.03
C ASP A 222 -2.88 4.28 15.84
N GLY A 223 -1.86 4.79 15.13
CA GLY A 223 -0.55 4.16 14.99
C GLY A 223 -0.53 2.95 14.04
N VAL A 224 -1.51 2.83 13.14
CA VAL A 224 -1.48 1.84 12.04
C VAL A 224 -0.68 2.41 10.88
N THR A 225 0.23 1.62 10.33
CA THR A 225 1.11 2.07 9.26
C THR A 225 0.79 1.40 7.93
N ILE A 226 0.77 2.21 6.86
CA ILE A 226 0.46 1.77 5.49
C ILE A 226 1.56 2.24 4.53
N ALA A 227 1.96 1.37 3.61
CA ALA A 227 2.79 1.74 2.46
C ALA A 227 2.41 0.90 1.24
N SER A 228 2.74 1.39 0.03
CA SER A 228 2.35 0.70 -1.20
C SER A 228 3.51 0.17 -2.02
N GLU A 229 3.21 -0.91 -2.69
CA GLU A 229 3.84 -1.39 -3.91
C GLU A 229 2.91 -1.11 -5.10
N THR A 230 3.41 -1.30 -6.31
CA THR A 230 2.60 -1.21 -7.53
C THR A 230 2.96 -2.35 -8.47
N CYS A 231 2.00 -3.21 -8.76
CA CYS A 231 2.04 -4.29 -9.77
C CYS A 231 3.36 -5.07 -9.78
N GLU A 232 4.27 -4.75 -10.72
CA GLU A 232 5.56 -5.41 -10.95
C GLU A 232 6.43 -5.51 -9.70
N GLU A 233 6.29 -4.58 -8.78
CA GLU A 233 7.09 -4.54 -7.56
C GLU A 233 6.91 -5.78 -6.66
N LEU A 234 5.78 -6.50 -6.81
CA LEU A 234 5.56 -7.80 -6.16
C LEU A 234 6.43 -8.92 -6.77
N PHE A 235 6.77 -8.82 -8.05
CA PHE A 235 7.43 -9.89 -8.81
C PHE A 235 8.95 -9.76 -8.85
N THR A 236 9.49 -8.60 -8.48
CA THR A 236 10.94 -8.36 -8.49
C THR A 236 11.65 -9.11 -7.36
N PRO A 237 12.92 -9.54 -7.56
CA PRO A 237 13.67 -10.26 -6.52
C PRO A 237 13.83 -9.47 -5.22
N ASN A 238 14.07 -8.16 -5.31
CA ASN A 238 14.13 -7.24 -4.17
C ASN A 238 12.85 -6.42 -4.08
N SER A 239 11.74 -7.11 -3.86
CA SER A 239 10.43 -6.45 -3.74
C SER A 239 10.40 -5.48 -2.56
N PRO A 240 9.80 -4.28 -2.71
CA PRO A 240 9.74 -3.27 -1.66
C PRO A 240 9.11 -3.78 -0.36
N HIS A 241 8.18 -4.74 -0.40
CA HIS A 241 7.57 -5.33 0.79
C HIS A 241 8.59 -5.96 1.75
N ILE A 242 9.77 -6.39 1.27
CA ILE A 242 10.85 -6.90 2.12
C ILE A 242 11.34 -5.77 3.03
N TYR A 243 11.71 -4.65 2.44
CA TYR A 243 12.16 -3.46 3.17
C TYR A 243 11.03 -2.88 4.03
N LEU A 244 9.84 -2.69 3.47
CA LEU A 244 8.67 -2.16 4.18
C LEU A 244 8.33 -3.02 5.42
N GLY A 245 8.35 -4.33 5.28
CA GLY A 245 8.12 -5.24 6.39
C GLY A 245 9.18 -5.12 7.49
N LEU A 246 10.47 -4.94 7.14
CA LEU A 246 11.54 -4.70 8.10
C LEU A 246 11.41 -3.32 8.77
N GLN A 247 10.88 -2.31 8.08
CA GLN A 247 10.56 -1.00 8.65
C GLN A 247 9.31 -1.01 9.55
N GLY A 248 8.66 -2.14 9.72
CA GLY A 248 7.52 -2.31 10.63
C GLY A 248 6.17 -1.89 10.05
N ILE A 249 6.05 -1.71 8.74
CA ILE A 249 4.78 -1.35 8.10
C ILE A 249 3.75 -2.47 8.32
N ASP A 250 2.60 -2.14 8.87
CA ASP A 250 1.54 -3.10 9.20
C ASP A 250 0.80 -3.59 7.95
N ILE A 251 0.45 -2.66 7.05
CA ILE A 251 -0.35 -2.91 5.85
C ILE A 251 0.45 -2.50 4.63
N ILE A 252 0.70 -3.45 3.75
CA ILE A 252 1.32 -3.23 2.45
C ILE A 252 0.24 -3.39 1.39
N THR A 253 0.13 -2.44 0.48
CA THR A 253 -0.89 -2.42 -0.56
C THR A 253 -0.27 -2.52 -1.93
N ASN A 254 -0.98 -3.11 -2.90
CA ASN A 254 -0.51 -3.22 -4.28
C ASN A 254 -1.68 -3.05 -5.25
N GLY A 255 -1.77 -1.88 -5.87
CA GLY A 255 -2.66 -1.67 -7.01
C GLY A 255 -2.01 -2.17 -8.30
N SER A 256 -2.67 -3.08 -8.98
CA SER A 256 -2.13 -3.81 -10.14
C SER A 256 -2.95 -3.61 -11.41
N GLY A 257 -2.26 -3.70 -12.54
CA GLY A 257 -2.77 -3.96 -13.88
C GLY A 257 -2.19 -5.29 -14.40
N SER A 258 -2.36 -6.37 -13.62
CA SER A 258 -1.81 -7.68 -13.94
C SER A 258 -2.74 -8.44 -14.87
N HIS A 259 -2.36 -8.53 -16.16
CA HIS A 259 -3.16 -9.26 -17.15
C HIS A 259 -3.12 -10.77 -16.95
N HIS A 260 -4.15 -11.43 -17.47
CA HIS A 260 -4.27 -12.88 -17.41
C HIS A 260 -3.19 -13.58 -18.24
N GLU A 261 -2.55 -14.55 -17.62
CA GLU A 261 -1.70 -15.56 -18.24
C GLU A 261 -1.99 -16.91 -17.57
N LEU A 262 -1.78 -18.00 -18.30
CA LEU A 262 -1.99 -19.34 -17.74
C LEU A 262 -1.13 -19.53 -16.47
N ARG A 263 -1.77 -19.91 -15.36
CA ARG A 263 -1.16 -20.18 -14.05
C ARG A 263 -0.57 -18.94 -13.33
N LYS A 264 -0.71 -17.73 -13.86
CA LYS A 264 -0.19 -16.51 -13.22
C LYS A 264 -0.88 -16.21 -11.90
N LEU A 265 -2.18 -16.54 -11.74
CA LEU A 265 -2.87 -16.43 -10.47
C LEU A 265 -2.16 -17.22 -9.36
N ASN A 266 -1.72 -18.45 -9.63
CA ASN A 266 -0.98 -19.24 -8.65
C ASN A 266 0.33 -18.56 -8.23
N THR A 267 1.00 -17.89 -9.15
CA THR A 267 2.22 -17.11 -8.85
C THR A 267 1.89 -15.92 -7.96
N ARG A 268 0.85 -15.12 -8.28
CA ARG A 268 0.38 -14.00 -7.44
C ARG A 268 0.08 -14.47 -6.01
N VAL A 269 -0.71 -15.53 -5.87
CA VAL A 269 -1.08 -16.09 -4.56
C VAL A 269 0.16 -16.49 -3.76
N ARG A 270 1.10 -17.23 -4.36
CA ARG A 270 2.33 -17.67 -3.68
C ARG A 270 3.22 -16.52 -3.26
N LEU A 271 3.34 -15.48 -4.08
CA LEU A 271 4.16 -14.31 -3.76
C LEU A 271 3.57 -13.54 -2.58
N MET A 272 2.26 -13.25 -2.57
CA MET A 272 1.59 -12.56 -1.46
C MET A 272 1.59 -13.38 -0.17
N GLN A 273 1.36 -14.69 -0.28
CA GLN A 273 1.47 -15.60 0.84
C GLN A 273 2.88 -15.56 1.43
N SER A 274 3.91 -15.74 0.61
CA SER A 274 5.31 -15.71 1.04
C SER A 274 5.72 -14.36 1.64
N ALA A 275 5.27 -13.24 1.06
CA ALA A 275 5.54 -11.89 1.57
C ALA A 275 5.02 -11.73 3.00
N THR A 276 3.77 -12.13 3.25
CA THR A 276 3.13 -11.99 4.56
C THR A 276 3.53 -13.07 5.57
N GLU A 277 3.86 -14.27 5.12
CA GLU A 277 4.34 -15.35 5.98
C GLU A 277 5.73 -15.04 6.54
N LYS A 278 6.65 -14.57 5.70
CA LYS A 278 8.05 -14.30 6.11
C LYS A 278 8.23 -13.04 6.94
N ASN A 279 7.49 -11.99 6.65
CA ASN A 279 7.62 -10.69 7.34
C ASN A 279 6.58 -10.50 8.43
N GLY A 280 5.48 -11.24 8.41
CA GLY A 280 4.24 -10.88 9.07
C GLY A 280 3.66 -9.58 8.50
N GLY A 281 2.37 -9.41 8.51
CA GLY A 281 1.74 -8.21 7.99
C GLY A 281 0.51 -8.52 7.17
N VAL A 282 -0.09 -7.44 6.70
CA VAL A 282 -1.21 -7.47 5.78
C VAL A 282 -0.71 -7.12 4.38
N TYR A 283 -1.18 -7.85 3.37
CA TYR A 283 -0.97 -7.50 1.97
C TYR A 283 -2.31 -7.37 1.28
N VAL A 284 -2.63 -6.17 0.81
CA VAL A 284 -3.86 -5.84 0.10
C VAL A 284 -3.55 -5.70 -1.38
N TYR A 285 -4.20 -6.46 -2.22
CA TYR A 285 -3.99 -6.50 -3.67
C TYR A 285 -5.25 -6.12 -4.40
N ALA A 286 -5.21 -5.12 -5.27
CA ALA A 286 -6.26 -4.75 -6.22
C ALA A 286 -5.82 -5.02 -7.64
N ASN A 287 -6.75 -5.38 -8.53
CA ASN A 287 -6.44 -5.62 -9.93
C ASN A 287 -7.49 -5.06 -10.87
N GLN A 288 -7.08 -4.75 -12.08
CA GLN A 288 -8.01 -4.52 -13.18
C GLN A 288 -8.70 -5.83 -13.58
N GLN A 289 -9.85 -5.73 -14.23
CA GLN A 289 -10.56 -6.84 -14.86
C GLN A 289 -11.07 -6.43 -16.24
N GLY A 290 -11.42 -7.40 -17.06
CA GLY A 290 -11.90 -7.16 -18.42
C GLY A 290 -10.81 -6.78 -19.42
N CYS A 291 -11.20 -6.23 -20.57
CA CYS A 291 -10.29 -5.73 -21.59
C CYS A 291 -10.33 -4.20 -21.58
N ASP A 292 -9.23 -3.54 -21.34
CA ASP A 292 -9.16 -2.08 -21.22
C ASP A 292 -9.03 -1.34 -22.57
N GLY A 293 -9.56 -1.92 -23.62
CA GLY A 293 -9.51 -1.38 -24.98
C GLY A 293 -8.33 -1.90 -25.83
N GLY A 294 -7.39 -2.65 -25.21
CA GLY A 294 -6.26 -3.25 -25.89
C GLY A 294 -6.45 -4.75 -26.15
N ARG A 295 -5.33 -5.44 -26.32
CA ARG A 295 -5.26 -6.89 -26.54
C ARG A 295 -5.11 -7.72 -25.26
N LEU A 296 -4.89 -7.08 -24.12
CA LEU A 296 -4.71 -7.74 -22.84
C LEU A 296 -6.06 -7.95 -22.16
N TYR A 297 -6.18 -9.06 -21.47
CA TYR A 297 -7.33 -9.38 -20.66
C TYR A 297 -6.91 -9.47 -19.19
N TYR A 298 -7.56 -8.70 -18.34
CA TYR A 298 -7.29 -8.66 -16.90
C TYR A 298 -8.31 -9.54 -16.17
N ASP A 299 -7.82 -10.38 -15.30
CA ASP A 299 -8.62 -11.43 -14.66
C ASP A 299 -9.18 -11.05 -13.28
N GLY A 300 -8.93 -9.83 -12.80
CA GLY A 300 -9.36 -9.40 -11.49
C GLY A 300 -8.66 -10.15 -10.36
N CYS A 301 -9.44 -10.80 -9.50
CA CYS A 301 -8.96 -11.62 -8.39
C CYS A 301 -8.18 -10.81 -7.35
N SER A 302 -8.74 -9.66 -6.94
CA SER A 302 -8.21 -8.85 -5.82
C SER A 302 -8.27 -9.65 -4.53
N MET A 303 -7.27 -9.48 -3.65
CA MET A 303 -7.09 -10.34 -2.47
C MET A 303 -6.57 -9.57 -1.27
N ILE A 304 -6.84 -10.09 -0.08
CA ILE A 304 -6.25 -9.62 1.18
C ILE A 304 -5.60 -10.81 1.87
N PHE A 305 -4.32 -10.70 2.18
CA PHE A 305 -3.55 -11.70 2.93
C PHE A 305 -3.15 -11.14 4.29
N VAL A 306 -3.18 -12.00 5.31
CA VAL A 306 -2.71 -11.69 6.67
C VAL A 306 -1.83 -12.83 7.15
N ASN A 307 -0.56 -12.56 7.46
CA ASN A 307 0.38 -13.54 8.04
C ASN A 307 0.43 -14.88 7.27
N GLY A 308 0.39 -14.84 5.92
CA GLY A 308 0.43 -16.02 5.06
C GLY A 308 -0.94 -16.61 4.71
N GLN A 309 -2.04 -16.07 5.23
CA GLN A 309 -3.39 -16.58 4.96
C GLN A 309 -4.18 -15.60 4.09
N CYS A 310 -4.88 -16.11 3.07
CA CYS A 310 -5.84 -15.34 2.29
C CYS A 310 -7.14 -15.21 3.10
N VAL A 311 -7.50 -13.98 3.48
CA VAL A 311 -8.69 -13.69 4.31
C VAL A 311 -9.85 -13.12 3.49
N ALA A 312 -9.58 -12.58 2.31
CA ALA A 312 -10.61 -12.18 1.34
C ALA A 312 -10.08 -12.33 -0.08
N GLN A 313 -10.96 -12.72 -1.00
CA GLN A 313 -10.66 -12.87 -2.41
C GLN A 313 -11.88 -12.50 -3.24
N ALA A 314 -11.68 -11.64 -4.24
CA ALA A 314 -12.64 -11.32 -5.28
C ALA A 314 -12.66 -12.38 -6.38
N SER A 315 -13.67 -12.32 -7.23
CA SER A 315 -13.85 -13.25 -8.35
C SER A 315 -12.73 -13.11 -9.39
N GLN A 316 -12.37 -14.21 -10.03
CA GLN A 316 -11.66 -14.22 -11.29
C GLN A 316 -12.65 -14.18 -12.44
N PHE A 317 -12.40 -13.32 -13.45
CA PHE A 317 -13.28 -13.17 -14.63
C PHE A 317 -14.71 -12.74 -14.31
N ASN A 318 -14.87 -11.82 -13.35
CA ASN A 318 -16.19 -11.26 -13.06
C ASN A 318 -16.74 -10.51 -14.28
N VAL A 319 -18.05 -10.60 -14.48
CA VAL A 319 -18.77 -9.88 -15.55
C VAL A 319 -19.31 -8.52 -15.09
N ARG A 320 -19.24 -8.20 -13.79
CA ARG A 320 -19.64 -6.91 -13.25
C ARG A 320 -18.49 -5.93 -13.37
N ASP A 321 -18.76 -4.70 -13.71
CA ASP A 321 -17.73 -3.66 -13.86
C ASP A 321 -17.00 -3.32 -12.55
N VAL A 322 -17.66 -3.50 -11.41
CA VAL A 322 -17.13 -3.19 -10.08
C VAL A 322 -17.42 -4.33 -9.13
N GLU A 323 -16.39 -4.86 -8.52
CA GLU A 323 -16.47 -5.80 -7.41
C GLU A 323 -15.57 -5.32 -6.27
N VAL A 324 -16.14 -5.14 -5.08
CA VAL A 324 -15.42 -4.75 -3.87
C VAL A 324 -15.46 -5.89 -2.87
N VAL A 325 -14.33 -6.26 -2.31
CA VAL A 325 -14.22 -7.20 -1.19
C VAL A 325 -13.58 -6.51 0.00
N CYS A 326 -14.02 -6.88 1.21
CA CYS A 326 -13.52 -6.32 2.45
C CYS A 326 -13.08 -7.43 3.40
N ALA A 327 -12.12 -7.10 4.26
CA ALA A 327 -11.73 -7.94 5.39
C ALA A 327 -11.50 -7.10 6.63
N ASP A 328 -11.86 -7.65 7.79
CA ASP A 328 -11.49 -7.14 9.10
C ASP A 328 -10.16 -7.76 9.53
N VAL A 329 -9.20 -6.90 9.84
CA VAL A 329 -7.85 -7.31 10.19
C VAL A 329 -7.49 -6.81 11.58
N ASP A 330 -7.17 -7.73 12.47
CA ASP A 330 -6.63 -7.45 13.79
C ASP A 330 -5.12 -7.12 13.68
N ILE A 331 -4.77 -5.86 13.89
CA ILE A 331 -3.38 -5.38 13.80
C ILE A 331 -2.51 -5.91 14.95
N ASP A 332 -3.07 -6.16 16.12
CA ASP A 332 -2.32 -6.77 17.22
C ASP A 332 -1.95 -8.20 16.91
N GLN A 333 -2.81 -8.96 16.22
CA GLN A 333 -2.46 -10.30 15.71
C GLN A 333 -1.27 -10.23 14.74
N VAL A 334 -1.22 -9.23 13.86
CA VAL A 334 -0.07 -8.99 12.96
C VAL A 334 1.20 -8.72 13.77
N ARG A 335 1.14 -7.82 14.74
CA ARG A 335 2.28 -7.43 15.58
C ARG A 335 2.76 -8.59 16.46
N CYS A 336 1.83 -9.38 17.02
CA CYS A 336 2.16 -10.59 17.77
C CYS A 336 2.83 -11.65 16.89
N TYR A 337 2.35 -11.83 15.66
CA TYR A 337 2.98 -12.76 14.70
C TYR A 337 4.43 -12.37 14.41
N ARG A 338 4.69 -11.09 14.17
CA ARG A 338 6.04 -10.53 13.98
C ARG A 338 6.94 -10.74 15.21
N GLY A 339 6.39 -10.60 16.40
CA GLY A 339 7.11 -10.77 17.66
C GLY A 339 7.69 -12.18 17.84
N LYS A 340 7.13 -13.19 17.20
CA LYS A 340 7.65 -14.58 17.23
C LYS A 340 8.91 -14.77 16.37
N MET A 341 9.21 -13.85 15.43
CA MET A 341 10.28 -14.01 14.44
C MET A 341 11.55 -13.27 14.86
N SER A 342 12.42 -13.94 15.63
CA SER A 342 13.68 -13.33 16.10
C SER A 342 14.62 -12.92 14.97
N SER A 343 14.67 -13.69 13.87
CA SER A 343 15.47 -13.37 12.69
C SER A 343 15.04 -12.05 12.04
N ARG A 344 13.71 -11.82 11.91
CA ARG A 344 13.16 -10.56 11.42
C ARG A 344 13.57 -9.38 12.31
N SER A 345 13.42 -9.54 13.62
CA SER A 345 13.78 -8.48 14.58
C SER A 345 15.26 -8.09 14.50
N LYS A 346 16.15 -9.08 14.35
CA LYS A 346 17.58 -8.83 14.13
C LYS A 346 17.86 -8.08 12.82
N GLN A 347 17.21 -8.46 11.73
CA GLN A 347 17.37 -7.80 10.43
C GLN A 347 16.81 -6.38 10.46
N ALA A 348 15.63 -6.17 11.07
CA ALA A 348 15.04 -4.84 11.24
C ALA A 348 15.95 -3.91 12.04
N ALA A 349 16.53 -4.39 13.14
CA ALA A 349 17.47 -3.62 13.96
C ALA A 349 18.78 -3.29 13.25
N ALA A 350 19.19 -4.10 12.27
CA ALA A 350 20.40 -3.89 11.47
C ALA A 350 20.17 -2.96 10.26
N SER A 351 18.92 -2.59 9.96
CA SER A 351 18.59 -1.70 8.83
C SER A 351 19.15 -0.30 9.09
N ALA A 352 20.04 0.16 8.21
CA ALA A 352 20.73 1.45 8.34
C ALA A 352 19.85 2.65 7.94
N SER A 353 18.75 2.42 7.22
CA SER A 353 17.85 3.48 6.72
C SER A 353 16.49 3.39 7.39
N THR A 354 15.90 4.55 7.65
CA THR A 354 14.52 4.66 8.13
C THR A 354 13.62 5.17 7.01
N LEU A 355 12.45 4.54 6.87
CA LEU A 355 11.42 5.02 5.96
C LEU A 355 10.72 6.25 6.57
N GLU A 356 10.65 7.35 5.82
CA GLU A 356 9.90 8.52 6.23
C GLU A 356 8.40 8.20 6.31
N ARG A 357 7.76 8.62 7.41
CA ARG A 357 6.34 8.43 7.67
C ARG A 357 5.61 9.76 7.68
N ILE A 358 4.51 9.82 6.97
CA ILE A 358 3.61 10.97 6.95
C ILE A 358 2.45 10.68 7.91
N ALA A 359 2.31 11.51 8.94
CA ALA A 359 1.16 11.44 9.84
C ALA A 359 -0.13 11.80 9.11
N VAL A 360 -1.15 10.99 9.26
CA VAL A 360 -2.46 11.17 8.61
C VAL A 360 -3.54 11.23 9.69
N ASP A 361 -4.35 12.29 9.64
CA ASP A 361 -5.42 12.52 10.61
C ASP A 361 -6.65 11.65 10.30
N ILE A 362 -6.49 10.36 10.54
CA ILE A 362 -7.56 9.35 10.47
C ILE A 362 -7.33 8.27 11.52
N VAL A 363 -8.38 7.79 12.13
CA VAL A 363 -8.42 6.55 12.91
C VAL A 363 -8.81 5.43 11.95
N LEU A 364 -7.88 4.52 11.65
CA LEU A 364 -8.14 3.41 10.73
C LEU A 364 -8.85 2.25 11.39
N SER A 365 -8.59 2.02 12.70
CA SER A 365 -9.29 0.98 13.43
C SER A 365 -10.75 1.38 13.67
N THR A 366 -11.65 0.52 13.25
CA THR A 366 -13.04 0.60 13.66
C THR A 366 -13.10 0.13 15.10
N VAL A 367 -13.61 0.98 16.01
CA VAL A 367 -14.11 0.48 17.29
C VAL A 367 -15.30 -0.38 16.92
N ALA A 368 -15.08 -1.70 16.85
CA ALA A 368 -16.14 -2.62 16.55
C ALA A 368 -17.21 -2.39 17.62
N THR A 369 -18.32 -1.78 17.24
CA THR A 369 -19.59 -1.89 17.98
C THR A 369 -20.07 -3.33 17.79
N LEU A 370 -19.25 -4.27 18.30
CA LEU A 370 -19.70 -5.64 18.46
C LEU A 370 -20.71 -5.64 19.59
N PRO A 371 -21.82 -6.33 19.45
CA PRO A 371 -22.69 -6.59 20.58
C PRO A 371 -21.82 -7.23 21.69
N PRO A 372 -22.00 -6.87 22.97
CA PRO A 372 -21.09 -7.18 24.06
C PRO A 372 -20.96 -8.66 24.43
N THR A 373 -21.36 -9.60 23.60
CA THR A 373 -21.53 -11.00 23.97
C THR A 373 -20.76 -12.02 23.13
N GLU A 374 -20.08 -11.62 22.03
CA GLU A 374 -19.28 -12.59 21.29
C GLU A 374 -17.83 -12.14 21.20
N PRO A 375 -16.85 -12.89 21.73
CA PRO A 375 -15.46 -12.67 21.41
C PRO A 375 -15.28 -12.84 19.92
N LEU A 376 -14.57 -11.89 19.27
CA LEU A 376 -14.11 -12.03 17.88
C LEU A 376 -13.29 -13.32 17.78
N ARG A 377 -13.96 -14.42 17.55
CA ARG A 377 -13.31 -15.60 17.03
C ARG A 377 -13.08 -15.30 15.55
N VAL A 378 -11.85 -14.87 15.22
CA VAL A 378 -11.34 -15.14 13.89
C VAL A 378 -11.55 -16.65 13.73
N SER A 379 -12.60 -17.03 12.99
CA SER A 379 -12.84 -18.43 12.72
C SER A 379 -11.67 -18.90 11.88
N ASN A 380 -10.67 -19.51 12.50
CA ASN A 380 -9.70 -20.36 11.85
C ASN A 380 -10.43 -21.61 11.31
N SER A 381 -11.59 -21.42 10.68
CA SER A 381 -12.27 -22.51 9.99
C SER A 381 -11.53 -22.77 8.68
N LEU A 382 -10.39 -23.44 8.79
CA LEU A 382 -9.80 -24.23 7.72
C LEU A 382 -10.83 -25.21 7.10
N SER A 383 -12.02 -25.34 7.68
CA SER A 383 -13.11 -26.18 7.20
C SER A 383 -13.80 -25.66 5.94
N SER A 384 -13.66 -24.39 5.56
CA SER A 384 -14.24 -23.89 4.31
C SER A 384 -13.33 -24.07 3.08
N LEU A 385 -12.06 -24.43 3.28
CA LEU A 385 -11.15 -24.74 2.16
C LEU A 385 -11.18 -26.20 1.73
N SER A 386 -11.89 -27.07 2.49
CA SER A 386 -12.03 -28.49 2.13
C SER A 386 -13.18 -28.78 1.12
N SER A 387 -13.91 -27.78 0.68
CA SER A 387 -14.99 -27.93 -0.30
C SER A 387 -14.66 -27.47 -1.72
N PHE A 388 -13.38 -27.49 -2.11
CA PHE A 388 -13.10 -27.56 -3.54
C PHE A 388 -13.43 -28.99 -3.98
N PRO A 389 -14.41 -29.20 -4.88
CA PRO A 389 -14.64 -30.52 -5.43
C PRO A 389 -13.33 -30.97 -6.09
N ALA A 390 -12.80 -32.09 -5.62
CA ALA A 390 -11.70 -32.78 -6.29
C ALA A 390 -12.11 -32.92 -7.75
N ALA A 391 -11.28 -32.39 -8.66
CA ALA A 391 -11.49 -32.59 -10.08
C ALA A 391 -11.53 -34.13 -10.28
N THR A 392 -12.72 -34.64 -10.56
CA THR A 392 -12.93 -36.04 -10.95
C THR A 392 -12.08 -36.23 -12.18
N ALA A 393 -11.02 -37.04 -12.04
CA ALA A 393 -10.27 -37.56 -13.15
C ALA A 393 -11.25 -38.37 -14.00
N ALA A 394 -11.68 -37.83 -15.12
CA ALA A 394 -12.41 -38.56 -16.11
C ALA A 394 -11.46 -39.64 -16.65
N THR A 395 -11.64 -40.85 -16.19
CA THR A 395 -11.05 -42.08 -16.77
C THR A 395 -11.57 -42.19 -18.20
N ALA A 396 -10.72 -41.88 -19.17
CA ALA A 396 -10.97 -42.21 -20.56
C ALA A 396 -10.98 -43.74 -20.69
N ALA A 397 -12.19 -44.28 -20.77
CA ALA A 397 -12.36 -45.68 -21.17
C ALA A 397 -11.98 -45.79 -22.65
N THR A 398 -10.89 -46.48 -22.92
CA THR A 398 -10.48 -46.95 -24.25
C THR A 398 -11.52 -47.95 -24.76
N ALA A 399 -12.38 -47.54 -25.66
CA ALA A 399 -13.17 -48.44 -26.48
C ALA A 399 -12.27 -49.03 -27.59
N ALA A 400 -11.84 -50.25 -27.40
CA ALA A 400 -11.22 -51.03 -28.47
C ALA A 400 -12.34 -51.51 -29.41
N THR A 401 -12.44 -50.93 -30.60
CA THR A 401 -13.23 -51.49 -31.69
C THR A 401 -12.36 -52.39 -32.54
N SER A 402 -12.67 -53.65 -32.49
CA SER A 402 -12.18 -54.69 -33.40
C SER A 402 -12.65 -54.40 -34.83
N ALA A 403 -11.72 -54.17 -35.72
CA ALA A 403 -12.01 -54.16 -37.16
C ALA A 403 -11.85 -55.60 -37.69
N THR A 404 -12.95 -56.22 -38.07
CA THR A 404 -12.98 -57.41 -38.89
C THR A 404 -12.74 -57.05 -40.36
N THR A 405 -11.74 -57.63 -40.95
CA THR A 405 -11.47 -57.66 -42.39
C THR A 405 -12.58 -58.41 -43.13
N SER A 406 -13.10 -57.86 -44.21
CA SER A 406 -13.62 -58.70 -45.31
C SER A 406 -13.23 -58.09 -46.64
N SER A 407 -12.60 -58.89 -47.42
CA SER A 407 -12.19 -58.77 -48.83
C SER A 407 -13.37 -58.78 -49.77
N ALA A 408 -13.43 -57.86 -50.71
CA ALA A 408 -13.71 -58.03 -52.12
C ALA A 408 -13.37 -56.73 -52.87
#